data_49940184d2b8c372aca3894250f674c5
#
_entry.id   49940184d2b8c372aca3894250f674c5
#
_cell.length_a   1.000
_cell.length_b   1.000
_cell.length_c   1.000
_cell.angle_alpha   90.00
_cell.angle_beta   90.00
_cell.angle_gamma   90.00
#
_symmetry.space_group_name_H-M   'P 1'
#
loop_
_entity.id
_entity.type
_entity.pdbx_description
1 polymer ?
#
loop_
_entity_poly.entity_id
_entity_poly.type
_entity_poly.pdbx_seq_one_letter_code
_entity_poly.pdbx_strand_id
1 'polypeptide(L)'
;MPAELKLLWDEVRLAFADVDLILHSGDIVHPMVLDQLEAWAPVVAVIGNNDVYVRDDRVALTQWLDVDGFRIAMVHDMEPEDEPIDELRRKYLRGERPDVIVTGHTHYERMDFRDGVLQVNSGSPVHPHLWSTRLGTVALLDLEPGSLRAKIVKLGDTEGRRNPGVEYTFDGSTVHPLD
;
A
#
# COMPACT_ATOMS: atom_id res chain seq x y z
N MET A 1 -18.90 3.67 -28.06
CA MET A 1 -18.26 2.94 -26.98
C MET A 1 -18.75 3.56 -25.68
N PRO A 2 -19.27 2.78 -24.70
CA PRO A 2 -19.55 3.37 -23.39
C PRO A 2 -18.24 3.92 -22.83
N ALA A 3 -18.30 5.12 -22.20
CA ALA A 3 -17.15 5.67 -21.51
C ALA A 3 -16.70 4.65 -20.47
N GLU A 4 -15.44 4.22 -20.51
CA GLU A 4 -14.89 3.37 -19.46
C GLU A 4 -15.10 4.07 -18.11
N LEU A 5 -15.68 3.36 -17.17
CA LEU A 5 -15.89 3.86 -15.83
C LEU A 5 -14.50 4.01 -15.18
N LYS A 6 -14.02 5.25 -15.11
CA LYS A 6 -12.72 5.56 -14.54
C LYS A 6 -12.84 5.64 -13.03
N LEU A 7 -12.39 4.60 -12.32
CA LEU A 7 -12.43 4.51 -10.86
C LEU A 7 -11.17 5.08 -10.20
N LEU A 8 -10.05 5.06 -10.93
CA LEU A 8 -8.75 5.51 -10.44
C LEU A 8 -8.21 6.67 -11.28
N TRP A 9 -7.38 7.49 -10.65
CA TRP A 9 -6.69 8.59 -11.32
C TRP A 9 -5.65 8.07 -12.34
N ASP A 10 -5.42 8.80 -13.43
CA ASP A 10 -4.37 8.48 -14.40
C ASP A 10 -2.98 8.50 -13.77
N GLU A 11 -2.80 9.35 -12.78
CA GLU A 11 -1.57 9.49 -12.02
C GLU A 11 -1.19 8.20 -11.28
N VAL A 12 -2.17 7.41 -10.81
CA VAL A 12 -1.92 6.07 -10.24
C VAL A 12 -1.37 5.14 -11.32
N ARG A 13 -1.99 5.14 -12.51
CA ARG A 13 -1.51 4.34 -13.64
C ARG A 13 -0.11 4.73 -14.07
N LEU A 14 0.21 6.03 -14.08
CA LEU A 14 1.54 6.51 -14.43
C LEU A 14 2.58 6.08 -13.38
N ALA A 15 2.22 6.15 -12.08
CA ALA A 15 3.10 5.69 -11.01
C ALA A 15 3.36 4.17 -11.06
N PHE A 16 2.43 3.39 -11.61
CA PHE A 16 2.48 1.93 -11.73
C PHE A 16 2.82 1.44 -13.14
N ALA A 17 3.39 2.29 -13.99
CA ALA A 17 3.63 1.95 -15.41
C ALA A 17 4.57 0.74 -15.60
N ASP A 18 5.53 0.56 -14.70
CA ASP A 18 6.59 -0.44 -14.81
C ASP A 18 6.62 -1.39 -13.60
N VAL A 19 5.49 -1.57 -12.88
CA VAL A 19 5.44 -2.48 -11.73
C VAL A 19 5.09 -3.91 -12.18
N ASP A 20 5.70 -4.90 -11.55
CA ASP A 20 5.45 -6.32 -11.81
C ASP A 20 4.28 -6.88 -11.01
N LEU A 21 3.92 -6.22 -9.89
CA LEU A 21 2.87 -6.65 -8.96
C LEU A 21 2.27 -5.44 -8.26
N ILE A 22 0.96 -5.46 -8.06
CA ILE A 22 0.23 -4.44 -7.30
C ILE A 22 -0.27 -5.05 -5.99
N LEU A 23 0.05 -4.40 -4.88
CA LEU A 23 -0.43 -4.74 -3.54
C LEU A 23 -1.51 -3.74 -3.13
N HIS A 24 -2.74 -4.22 -2.87
CA HIS A 24 -3.85 -3.38 -2.43
C HIS A 24 -4.17 -3.65 -0.96
N SER A 25 -3.93 -2.69 -0.10
CA SER A 25 -4.03 -2.83 1.36
C SER A 25 -5.46 -2.70 1.93
N GLY A 26 -6.50 -2.97 1.13
CA GLY A 26 -7.90 -3.01 1.56
C GLY A 26 -8.67 -1.73 1.30
N ASP A 27 -9.94 -1.71 1.71
CA ASP A 27 -10.92 -0.67 1.39
C ASP A 27 -11.08 -0.49 -0.14
N ILE A 28 -11.24 -1.63 -0.81
CA ILE A 28 -11.42 -1.75 -2.25
C ILE A 28 -12.75 -1.11 -2.69
N VAL A 29 -13.77 -1.21 -1.82
CA VAL A 29 -15.14 -0.70 -1.97
C VAL A 29 -15.89 -1.35 -3.14
N HIS A 30 -15.27 -1.51 -4.30
CA HIS A 30 -15.89 -2.10 -5.48
C HIS A 30 -14.92 -3.01 -6.24
N PRO A 31 -15.30 -4.27 -6.55
CA PRO A 31 -14.42 -5.24 -7.24
C PRO A 31 -13.82 -4.74 -8.55
N MET A 32 -14.53 -3.86 -9.28
CA MET A 32 -14.00 -3.25 -10.52
C MET A 32 -12.70 -2.46 -10.31
N VAL A 33 -12.38 -2.02 -9.09
CA VAL A 33 -11.08 -1.40 -8.78
C VAL A 33 -9.96 -2.41 -9.00
N LEU A 34 -10.14 -3.63 -8.51
CA LEU A 34 -9.18 -4.72 -8.72
C LEU A 34 -9.05 -5.08 -10.20
N ASP A 35 -10.16 -5.11 -10.94
CA ASP A 35 -10.14 -5.41 -12.38
C ASP A 35 -9.40 -4.32 -13.16
N GLN A 36 -9.56 -3.05 -12.77
CA GLN A 36 -8.83 -1.95 -13.38
C GLN A 36 -7.33 -2.01 -13.07
N LEU A 37 -6.95 -2.34 -11.84
CA LEU A 37 -5.55 -2.54 -11.45
C LEU A 37 -4.93 -3.75 -12.14
N GLU A 38 -5.68 -4.88 -12.22
CA GLU A 38 -5.23 -6.11 -12.88
C GLU A 38 -4.92 -5.92 -14.37
N ALA A 39 -5.56 -4.94 -15.02
CA ALA A 39 -5.24 -4.57 -16.40
C ALA A 39 -3.84 -3.92 -16.54
N TRP A 40 -3.19 -3.52 -15.45
CA TRP A 40 -1.86 -2.93 -15.44
C TRP A 40 -0.80 -3.92 -14.99
N ALA A 41 -1.05 -4.66 -13.89
CA ALA A 41 -0.19 -5.72 -13.37
C ALA A 41 -1.03 -6.66 -12.47
N PRO A 42 -0.57 -7.91 -12.21
CA PRO A 42 -1.22 -8.80 -11.25
C PRO A 42 -1.49 -8.13 -9.91
N VAL A 43 -2.64 -8.43 -9.28
CA VAL A 43 -3.07 -7.80 -8.03
C VAL A 43 -3.17 -8.83 -6.91
N VAL A 44 -2.62 -8.49 -5.75
CA VAL A 44 -2.87 -9.18 -4.48
C VAL A 44 -3.46 -8.17 -3.50
N ALA A 45 -4.55 -8.53 -2.85
CA ALA A 45 -5.27 -7.59 -1.98
C ALA A 45 -5.61 -8.20 -0.62
N VAL A 46 -5.74 -7.35 0.38
CA VAL A 46 -6.37 -7.70 1.65
C VAL A 46 -7.73 -7.02 1.77
N ILE A 47 -8.60 -7.60 2.60
CA ILE A 47 -9.92 -7.03 2.86
C ILE A 47 -9.81 -5.88 3.86
N GLY A 48 -10.48 -4.77 3.59
CA GLY A 48 -10.62 -3.65 4.52
C GLY A 48 -11.99 -3.63 5.21
N ASN A 49 -12.18 -2.72 6.14
CA ASN A 49 -13.44 -2.60 6.89
C ASN A 49 -14.61 -2.09 6.03
N ASN A 50 -14.35 -1.46 4.89
CA ASN A 50 -15.37 -1.02 3.95
C ASN A 50 -15.70 -2.05 2.86
N ASP A 51 -15.08 -3.23 2.89
CA ASP A 51 -15.20 -4.26 1.85
C ASP A 51 -16.26 -5.34 2.16
N VAL A 52 -17.32 -4.99 2.88
CA VAL A 52 -18.35 -5.93 3.39
C VAL A 52 -18.95 -6.82 2.28
N TYR A 53 -19.05 -6.28 1.08
CA TYR A 53 -19.66 -6.97 -0.08
C TYR A 53 -18.62 -7.48 -1.10
N VAL A 54 -17.34 -7.23 -0.89
CA VAL A 54 -16.29 -7.71 -1.80
C VAL A 54 -16.15 -9.23 -1.63
N ARG A 55 -16.24 -9.95 -2.75
CA ARG A 55 -15.99 -11.38 -2.86
C ARG A 55 -15.14 -11.59 -4.10
N ASP A 56 -13.87 -11.86 -3.90
CA ASP A 56 -12.89 -11.96 -4.97
C ASP A 56 -11.74 -12.85 -4.51
N ASP A 57 -11.26 -13.74 -5.37
CA ASP A 57 -10.21 -14.70 -5.04
C ASP A 57 -8.83 -14.04 -4.83
N ARG A 58 -8.67 -12.80 -5.30
CA ARG A 58 -7.46 -11.98 -5.07
C ARG A 58 -7.37 -11.43 -3.65
N VAL A 59 -8.46 -11.53 -2.86
CA VAL A 59 -8.63 -10.85 -1.58
C VAL A 59 -8.63 -11.86 -0.42
N ALA A 60 -7.80 -11.60 0.60
CA ALA A 60 -7.80 -12.36 1.85
C ALA A 60 -7.72 -11.42 3.07
N LEU A 61 -7.96 -11.94 4.26
CA LEU A 61 -7.82 -11.17 5.50
C LEU A 61 -6.36 -10.78 5.77
N THR A 62 -5.44 -11.68 5.45
CA THR A 62 -3.99 -11.50 5.53
C THR A 62 -3.38 -12.17 4.31
N GLN A 63 -2.47 -11.50 3.63
CA GLN A 63 -1.70 -12.05 2.53
C GLN A 63 -0.24 -12.20 2.93
N TRP A 64 0.38 -13.26 2.41
CA TRP A 64 1.79 -13.53 2.53
C TRP A 64 2.38 -13.78 1.15
N LEU A 65 3.47 -13.10 0.85
CA LEU A 65 4.19 -13.26 -0.41
C LEU A 65 5.67 -13.44 -0.14
N ASP A 66 6.30 -14.31 -0.95
CA ASP A 66 7.75 -14.43 -1.00
C ASP A 66 8.21 -13.90 -2.37
N VAL A 67 8.91 -12.76 -2.38
CA VAL A 67 9.38 -12.06 -3.58
C VAL A 67 10.87 -11.79 -3.45
N ASP A 68 11.67 -12.33 -4.37
CA ASP A 68 13.13 -12.13 -4.45
C ASP A 68 13.90 -12.36 -3.14
N GLY A 69 13.40 -13.30 -2.33
CA GLY A 69 13.99 -13.66 -1.04
C GLY A 69 13.50 -12.82 0.14
N PHE A 70 12.56 -11.90 -0.08
CA PHE A 70 11.88 -11.13 0.97
C PHE A 70 10.48 -11.68 1.24
N ARG A 71 10.13 -11.77 2.50
CA ARG A 71 8.81 -12.19 2.96
C ARG A 71 7.96 -10.98 3.31
N ILE A 72 6.86 -10.79 2.57
CA ILE A 72 5.94 -9.66 2.72
C ILE A 72 4.66 -10.13 3.40
N ALA A 73 4.23 -9.45 4.46
CA ALA A 73 2.92 -9.60 5.06
C ALA A 73 2.05 -8.40 4.74
N MET A 74 0.79 -8.64 4.39
CA MET A 74 -0.20 -7.58 4.18
C MET A 74 -1.37 -7.76 5.15
N VAL A 75 -1.74 -6.68 5.81
CA VAL A 75 -2.93 -6.59 6.69
C VAL A 75 -3.50 -5.19 6.54
N HIS A 76 -4.84 -5.07 6.43
CA HIS A 76 -5.46 -3.76 6.26
C HIS A 76 -5.22 -2.83 7.44
N ASP A 77 -5.58 -3.28 8.64
CA ASP A 77 -5.50 -2.54 9.89
C ASP A 77 -4.52 -3.20 10.85
N MET A 78 -3.56 -2.45 11.35
CA MET A 78 -2.55 -2.88 12.31
C MET A 78 -2.32 -1.81 13.39
N GLU A 79 -3.39 -1.18 13.83
CA GLU A 79 -3.30 -0.12 14.85
C GLU A 79 -3.15 -0.65 16.29
N PRO A 80 -2.39 0.06 17.13
CA PRO A 80 -1.54 1.23 16.82
C PRO A 80 -0.23 0.82 16.13
N GLU A 81 0.04 1.46 14.99
CA GLU A 81 1.17 1.10 14.10
C GLU A 81 2.56 1.33 14.73
N ASP A 82 2.65 2.05 15.85
CA ASP A 82 3.88 2.36 16.59
C ASP A 82 4.20 1.34 17.71
N GLU A 83 3.34 0.35 17.95
CA GLU A 83 3.66 -0.75 18.86
C GLU A 83 4.97 -1.48 18.44
N PRO A 84 5.69 -2.10 19.38
CA PRO A 84 6.85 -2.92 19.04
C PRO A 84 6.52 -3.98 18.00
N ILE A 85 7.43 -4.21 17.06
CA ILE A 85 7.22 -5.17 15.95
C ILE A 85 6.81 -6.56 16.46
N ASP A 86 7.37 -7.01 17.57
CA ASP A 86 7.01 -8.32 18.15
C ASP A 86 5.58 -8.38 18.70
N GLU A 87 5.03 -7.26 19.18
CA GLU A 87 3.62 -7.16 19.57
C GLU A 87 2.72 -7.20 18.34
N LEU A 88 3.02 -6.37 17.32
CA LEU A 88 2.27 -6.35 16.06
C LEU A 88 2.26 -7.73 15.40
N ARG A 89 3.38 -8.44 15.37
CA ARG A 89 3.46 -9.81 14.84
C ARG A 89 2.58 -10.78 15.61
N ARG A 90 2.60 -10.74 16.94
CA ARG A 90 1.76 -11.61 17.78
C ARG A 90 0.29 -11.35 17.58
N LYS A 91 -0.10 -10.08 17.50
CA LYS A 91 -1.49 -9.64 17.41
C LYS A 91 -2.10 -9.90 16.03
N TYR A 92 -1.37 -9.63 14.96
CA TYR A 92 -1.89 -9.61 13.59
C TYR A 92 -1.34 -10.70 12.66
N LEU A 93 -0.12 -11.19 12.91
CA LEU A 93 0.61 -12.09 12.01
C LEU A 93 0.88 -13.47 12.62
N ARG A 94 0.14 -13.86 13.68
CA ARG A 94 0.27 -15.15 14.38
C ARG A 94 1.70 -15.45 14.87
N GLY A 95 2.48 -14.39 15.14
CA GLY A 95 3.88 -14.48 15.56
C GLY A 95 4.89 -14.70 14.43
N GLU A 96 4.44 -14.88 13.19
CA GLU A 96 5.33 -15.02 12.05
C GLU A 96 6.10 -13.73 11.76
N ARG A 97 7.32 -13.84 11.23
CA ARG A 97 8.19 -12.70 10.94
C ARG A 97 8.28 -12.43 9.45
N PRO A 98 7.80 -11.29 8.97
CA PRO A 98 8.07 -10.78 7.63
C PRO A 98 9.35 -9.94 7.61
N ASP A 99 9.85 -9.65 6.40
CA ASP A 99 10.82 -8.59 6.13
C ASP A 99 10.12 -7.26 5.87
N VAL A 100 8.92 -7.32 5.28
CA VAL A 100 8.08 -6.15 4.98
C VAL A 100 6.66 -6.37 5.49
N ILE A 101 6.09 -5.35 6.14
CA ILE A 101 4.67 -5.27 6.51
C ILE A 101 4.04 -4.15 5.69
N VAL A 102 2.96 -4.47 4.95
CA VAL A 102 2.16 -3.50 4.21
C VAL A 102 0.81 -3.35 4.88
N THR A 103 0.46 -2.11 5.24
CA THR A 103 -0.80 -1.75 5.89
C THR A 103 -1.55 -0.67 5.12
N GLY A 104 -2.79 -0.36 5.54
CA GLY A 104 -3.65 0.69 5.00
C GLY A 104 -4.43 1.37 6.12
N HIS A 105 -5.76 1.48 5.95
CA HIS A 105 -6.76 1.92 6.91
C HIS A 105 -6.69 3.40 7.32
N THR A 106 -5.56 3.86 7.83
CA THR A 106 -5.42 5.21 8.42
C THR A 106 -5.47 6.34 7.38
N HIS A 107 -5.21 6.04 6.10
CA HIS A 107 -5.04 7.01 5.01
C HIS A 107 -3.86 8.00 5.22
N TYR A 108 -2.99 7.73 6.19
CA TYR A 108 -1.77 8.48 6.44
C TYR A 108 -0.56 7.67 6.03
N GLU A 109 0.38 8.32 5.37
CA GLU A 109 1.63 7.71 4.97
C GLU A 109 2.47 7.37 6.19
N ARG A 110 3.04 6.17 6.17
CA ARG A 110 4.02 5.72 7.15
C ARG A 110 5.08 4.88 6.50
N MET A 111 6.31 5.13 6.84
CA MET A 111 7.42 4.25 6.55
C MET A 111 8.34 4.20 7.76
N ASP A 112 8.55 3.00 8.28
CA ASP A 112 9.37 2.72 9.46
C ASP A 112 10.25 1.51 9.21
N PHE A 113 11.48 1.55 9.67
CA PHE A 113 12.35 0.38 9.69
C PHE A 113 12.79 0.10 11.13
N ARG A 114 12.22 -0.95 11.72
CA ARG A 114 12.43 -1.32 13.12
C ARG A 114 12.68 -2.82 13.23
N ASP A 115 13.66 -3.22 14.04
CA ASP A 115 14.00 -4.62 14.31
C ASP A 115 14.23 -5.44 13.04
N GLY A 116 14.74 -4.81 11.97
CA GLY A 116 14.96 -5.44 10.67
C GLY A 116 13.69 -5.71 9.86
N VAL A 117 12.57 -5.06 10.18
CA VAL A 117 11.30 -5.12 9.45
C VAL A 117 10.97 -3.74 8.91
N LEU A 118 10.69 -3.64 7.61
CA LEU A 118 10.17 -2.44 6.98
C LEU A 118 8.64 -2.45 7.07
N GLN A 119 8.06 -1.46 7.75
CA GLN A 119 6.62 -1.24 7.78
C GLN A 119 6.26 -0.10 6.84
N VAL A 120 5.29 -0.32 5.94
CA VAL A 120 4.86 0.64 4.94
C VAL A 120 3.34 0.76 4.94
N ASN A 121 2.85 1.97 5.13
CA ASN A 121 1.49 2.40 4.81
C ASN A 121 1.59 3.45 3.71
N SER A 122 1.04 3.18 2.55
CA SER A 122 1.15 4.08 1.39
C SER A 122 0.31 5.36 1.53
N GLY A 123 -0.49 5.48 2.59
CA GLY A 123 -1.58 6.46 2.63
C GLY A 123 -2.73 6.05 1.72
N SER A 124 -3.37 7.01 1.08
CA SER A 124 -4.46 6.74 0.15
C SER A 124 -4.25 7.51 -1.16
N PRO A 125 -4.35 6.85 -2.33
CA PRO A 125 -4.21 7.53 -3.62
C PRO A 125 -5.36 8.47 -3.95
N VAL A 126 -6.55 8.29 -3.31
CA VAL A 126 -7.77 9.03 -3.66
C VAL A 126 -8.42 9.75 -2.49
N HIS A 127 -8.07 9.40 -1.26
CA HIS A 127 -8.62 9.95 -0.01
C HIS A 127 -7.53 10.25 1.03
N PRO A 128 -6.47 10.99 0.66
CA PRO A 128 -5.35 11.23 1.55
C PRO A 128 -5.79 11.96 2.82
N HIS A 129 -5.29 11.51 3.97
CA HIS A 129 -5.55 12.09 5.30
C HIS A 129 -7.05 12.25 5.61
N LEU A 130 -7.90 11.34 5.10
CA LEU A 130 -9.36 11.35 5.26
C LEU A 130 -10.04 12.60 4.65
N TRP A 131 -9.36 13.34 3.81
CA TRP A 131 -9.91 14.52 3.16
C TRP A 131 -10.78 14.12 1.96
N SER A 132 -11.56 15.07 1.45
CA SER A 132 -12.36 14.86 0.24
C SER A 132 -11.50 14.36 -0.93
N THR A 133 -12.10 13.59 -1.82
CA THR A 133 -11.44 12.97 -2.99
C THR A 133 -10.47 13.92 -3.68
N ARG A 134 -9.20 13.54 -3.69
CA ARG A 134 -8.08 14.23 -4.34
C ARG A 134 -6.91 13.28 -4.55
N LEU A 135 -5.93 13.70 -5.33
CA LEU A 135 -4.67 12.99 -5.48
C LEU A 135 -3.94 12.90 -4.12
N GLY A 136 -3.49 11.72 -3.80
CA GLY A 136 -2.73 11.42 -2.59
C GLY A 136 -1.41 10.74 -2.94
N THR A 137 -1.13 9.60 -2.33
CA THR A 137 0.15 8.92 -2.34
C THR A 137 0.02 7.45 -2.72
N VAL A 138 1.10 6.89 -3.23
CA VAL A 138 1.33 5.45 -3.40
C VAL A 138 2.71 5.08 -2.89
N ALA A 139 2.91 3.81 -2.53
CA ALA A 139 4.22 3.26 -2.22
C ALA A 139 4.74 2.41 -3.39
N LEU A 140 6.04 2.43 -3.60
CA LEU A 140 6.75 1.56 -4.52
C LEU A 140 7.84 0.81 -3.73
N LEU A 141 7.85 -0.50 -3.87
CA LEU A 141 8.87 -1.41 -3.33
C LEU A 141 9.71 -1.90 -4.48
N ASP A 142 11.02 -1.78 -4.36
CA ASP A 142 12.00 -2.28 -5.32
C ASP A 142 12.77 -3.41 -4.65
N LEU A 143 12.53 -4.63 -5.11
CA LEU A 143 13.03 -5.87 -4.54
C LEU A 143 13.94 -6.57 -5.53
N GLU A 144 15.16 -6.83 -5.11
CA GLU A 144 16.14 -7.67 -5.83
C GLU A 144 16.78 -8.61 -4.81
N PRO A 145 17.34 -9.75 -5.21
CA PRO A 145 18.00 -10.65 -4.28
C PRO A 145 19.03 -9.93 -3.39
N GLY A 146 18.72 -9.80 -2.10
CA GLY A 146 19.57 -9.13 -1.10
C GLY A 146 19.47 -7.59 -1.08
N SER A 147 18.58 -6.99 -1.85
CA SER A 147 18.33 -5.53 -1.87
C SER A 147 16.85 -5.22 -1.74
N LEU A 148 16.48 -4.47 -0.71
CA LEU A 148 15.14 -3.94 -0.49
C LEU A 148 15.22 -2.42 -0.44
N ARG A 149 14.53 -1.75 -1.35
CA ARG A 149 14.34 -0.30 -1.35
C ARG A 149 12.86 0.02 -1.41
N ALA A 150 12.48 1.18 -0.92
CA ALA A 150 11.10 1.63 -0.94
C ALA A 150 11.01 3.15 -1.07
N LYS A 151 9.90 3.61 -1.62
CA LYS A 151 9.55 5.03 -1.60
C LYS A 151 8.04 5.21 -1.49
N ILE A 152 7.61 6.27 -0.83
CA ILE A 152 6.25 6.79 -0.90
C ILE A 152 6.33 8.09 -1.71
N VAL A 153 5.49 8.18 -2.73
CA VAL A 153 5.49 9.31 -3.67
C VAL A 153 4.11 9.95 -3.76
N LYS A 154 4.10 11.29 -3.90
CA LYS A 154 2.88 12.04 -4.19
C LYS A 154 2.49 11.87 -5.65
N LEU A 155 1.20 11.69 -5.90
CA LEU A 155 0.62 11.60 -7.24
C LEU A 155 0.44 12.98 -7.93
N GLY A 156 0.87 14.05 -7.28
CA GLY A 156 0.66 15.42 -7.74
C GLY A 156 -0.46 16.12 -6.97
N ASP A 157 -0.79 17.33 -7.40
CA ASP A 157 -1.85 18.14 -6.81
C ASP A 157 -3.15 18.00 -7.60
N THR A 158 -4.29 17.97 -6.91
CA THR A 158 -5.60 18.13 -7.56
C THR A 158 -5.85 19.61 -7.76
N GLU A 159 -6.51 19.99 -8.86
CA GLU A 159 -6.80 21.38 -9.19
C GLU A 159 -7.30 22.20 -7.98
N GLY A 160 -6.56 23.25 -7.64
CA GLY A 160 -6.84 24.13 -6.49
C GLY A 160 -6.63 23.49 -5.10
N ARG A 161 -6.03 22.29 -5.00
CA ARG A 161 -5.87 21.55 -3.76
C ARG A 161 -4.50 20.88 -3.68
N ARG A 162 -3.65 21.37 -2.78
CA ARG A 162 -2.35 20.75 -2.53
C ARG A 162 -2.53 19.32 -2.01
N ASN A 163 -1.69 18.42 -2.49
CA ASN A 163 -1.57 17.07 -1.95
C ASN A 163 -1.05 17.15 -0.49
N PRO A 164 -1.77 16.62 0.50
CA PRO A 164 -1.34 16.70 1.91
C PRO A 164 -0.26 15.67 2.27
N GLY A 165 -0.02 14.68 1.40
CA GLY A 165 0.83 13.54 1.66
C GLY A 165 2.28 13.91 1.98
N VAL A 166 2.99 12.97 2.58
CA VAL A 166 4.43 13.04 2.88
C VAL A 166 5.15 11.99 2.04
N GLU A 167 6.26 12.36 1.45
CA GLU A 167 7.10 11.45 0.70
C GLU A 167 8.18 10.84 1.59
N TYR A 168 8.55 9.60 1.31
CA TYR A 168 9.58 8.86 2.03
C TYR A 168 10.47 8.10 1.06
N THR A 169 11.71 7.85 1.47
CA THR A 169 12.60 6.88 0.83
C THR A 169 13.22 5.95 1.86
N PHE A 170 13.45 4.70 1.47
CA PHE A 170 14.18 3.70 2.23
C PHE A 170 15.30 3.15 1.36
N ASP A 171 16.52 3.18 1.86
CA ASP A 171 17.74 2.80 1.13
C ASP A 171 18.22 1.36 1.40
N GLY A 172 17.46 0.58 2.15
CA GLY A 172 17.82 -0.75 2.65
C GLY A 172 18.26 -0.77 4.11
N SER A 173 18.43 0.38 4.73
CA SER A 173 18.87 0.51 6.12
C SER A 173 18.20 1.64 6.89
N THR A 174 17.86 2.73 6.22
CA THR A 174 17.37 3.96 6.85
C THR A 174 16.19 4.52 6.07
N VAL A 175 15.18 4.99 6.80
CA VAL A 175 14.04 5.73 6.26
C VAL A 175 14.31 7.22 6.32
N HIS A 176 14.09 7.91 5.21
CA HIS A 176 14.24 9.36 5.07
C HIS A 176 12.91 9.97 4.63
N PRO A 177 12.25 10.80 5.46
CA PRO A 177 11.17 11.65 5.00
C PRO A 177 11.73 12.71 4.04
N LEU A 178 10.95 13.02 3.00
CA LEU A 178 11.29 14.08 2.03
C LEU A 178 10.34 15.26 2.25
N ASP A 179 10.89 16.47 2.32
CA ASP A 179 10.12 17.72 2.51
C ASP A 179 9.33 18.14 1.26
#